data_c0c6d04ea557f07a3a0c886f51f752f3
#
_entry.id   c0c6d04ea557f07a3a0c886f51f752f3
#
_cell.length_a   1.000
_cell.length_b   1.000
_cell.length_c   1.000
_cell.angle_alpha   90.00
_cell.angle_beta   90.00
_cell.angle_gamma   90.00
#
_symmetry.space_group_name_H-M   'P 1'
#
loop_
_entity.id
_entity.type
_entity.pdbx_description
1 polymer ?
#
loop_
_entity_poly.entity_id
_entity_poly.type
_entity_poly.pdbx_seq_one_letter_code
_entity_poly.pdbx_strand_id
1 'polypeptide(L)'
;EFFVLDEADRMLDMGFINDIRKILSMLPPVRQNLFFSATMPSDIVALAKSILSKDYETIEVAPTFTPVERISQKVYHVDKRQKGLLLKELLNTNPEMKKVLVFSRTKHGANRVAETLVKAGITASAIHGNKSQTRRQEALGNFKCEQIRVLVATDSAARGIDVDNVTHVFNFDL
;
A
#
# COMPACT_ATOMS: atom_id res chain seq x y z
N GLU A 1 -13.41 22.59 -17.20
CA GLU A 1 -13.57 21.44 -16.28
C GLU A 1 -12.28 20.62 -16.31
N PHE A 2 -12.03 19.87 -15.21
CA PHE A 2 -10.83 19.05 -15.06
C PHE A 2 -11.22 17.62 -14.74
N PHE A 3 -10.52 16.68 -15.36
CA PHE A 3 -10.56 15.27 -14.98
C PHE A 3 -9.15 14.83 -14.58
N VAL A 4 -9.01 14.25 -13.41
CA VAL A 4 -7.74 13.77 -12.88
C VAL A 4 -7.84 12.28 -12.63
N LEU A 5 -6.98 11.50 -13.28
CA LEU A 5 -6.79 10.08 -12.99
C LEU A 5 -5.42 9.90 -12.36
N ASP A 6 -5.41 9.57 -11.07
CA ASP A 6 -4.19 9.32 -10.30
C ASP A 6 -4.02 7.83 -10.02
N GLU A 7 -2.77 7.38 -9.84
CA GLU A 7 -2.41 5.97 -9.67
C GLU A 7 -3.01 5.05 -10.77
N ALA A 8 -2.95 5.47 -12.05
CA ALA A 8 -3.62 4.80 -13.15
C ALA A 8 -3.17 3.33 -13.35
N ASP A 9 -1.85 3.04 -13.21
CA ASP A 9 -1.31 1.69 -13.22
C ASP A 9 -1.99 0.79 -12.18
N ARG A 10 -2.21 1.33 -11.02
CA ARG A 10 -2.83 0.65 -9.90
C ARG A 10 -4.32 0.39 -10.10
N MET A 11 -5.02 1.35 -10.70
CA MET A 11 -6.42 1.18 -11.10
C MET A 11 -6.57 0.05 -12.12
N LEU A 12 -5.62 -0.06 -13.06
CA LEU A 12 -5.60 -1.13 -14.04
C LEU A 12 -5.36 -2.50 -13.39
N ASP A 13 -4.37 -2.62 -12.51
CA ASP A 13 -4.05 -3.85 -11.77
C ASP A 13 -5.24 -4.36 -10.94
N MET A 14 -6.06 -3.45 -10.46
CA MET A 14 -7.30 -3.77 -9.75
C MET A 14 -8.48 -4.14 -10.65
N GLY A 15 -8.33 -4.08 -11.97
CA GLY A 15 -9.36 -4.41 -12.93
C GLY A 15 -10.42 -3.32 -13.17
N PHE A 16 -10.19 -2.08 -12.74
CA PHE A 16 -11.14 -0.96 -12.88
C PHE A 16 -11.16 -0.31 -14.27
N ILE A 17 -10.50 -0.90 -15.26
CA ILE A 17 -10.43 -0.32 -16.61
C ILE A 17 -11.82 -0.04 -17.22
N ASN A 18 -12.76 -0.95 -17.01
CA ASN A 18 -14.13 -0.81 -17.55
C ASN A 18 -14.90 0.28 -16.80
N ASP A 19 -14.70 0.40 -15.49
CA ASP A 19 -15.33 1.44 -14.68
C ASP A 19 -14.81 2.82 -15.05
N ILE A 20 -13.50 2.95 -15.28
CA ILE A 20 -12.86 4.17 -15.77
C ILE A 20 -13.45 4.56 -17.12
N ARG A 21 -13.56 3.63 -18.07
CA ARG A 21 -14.15 3.91 -19.39
C ARG A 21 -15.61 4.36 -19.28
N LYS A 22 -16.38 3.73 -18.40
CA LYS A 22 -17.77 4.10 -18.15
C LYS A 22 -17.89 5.51 -17.59
N ILE A 23 -17.04 5.87 -16.61
CA ILE A 23 -16.99 7.24 -16.06
C ILE A 23 -16.64 8.23 -17.16
N LEU A 24 -15.61 7.96 -17.95
CA LEU A 24 -15.16 8.83 -19.04
C LEU A 24 -16.27 9.10 -20.07
N SER A 25 -17.10 8.10 -20.38
CA SER A 25 -18.23 8.27 -21.31
C SER A 25 -19.34 9.17 -20.79
N MET A 26 -19.39 9.42 -19.48
CA MET A 26 -20.38 10.28 -18.82
C MET A 26 -19.89 11.71 -18.61
N LEU A 27 -18.58 11.97 -18.84
CA LEU A 27 -17.99 13.27 -18.63
C LEU A 27 -18.15 14.19 -19.86
N PRO A 28 -18.21 15.51 -19.65
CA PRO A 28 -18.23 16.48 -20.75
C PRO A 28 -17.05 16.30 -21.70
N PRO A 29 -17.27 16.44 -23.04
CA PRO A 29 -16.20 16.23 -24.01
C PRO A 29 -15.08 17.29 -23.96
N VAL A 30 -15.46 18.51 -23.57
CA VAL A 30 -14.49 19.63 -23.44
C VAL A 30 -14.02 19.73 -22.01
N ARG A 31 -12.82 19.22 -21.76
CA ARG A 31 -12.20 19.22 -20.43
C ARG A 31 -10.70 19.11 -20.54
N GLN A 32 -9.98 19.53 -19.53
CA GLN A 32 -8.57 19.23 -19.35
C GLN A 32 -8.43 17.88 -18.63
N ASN A 33 -7.61 17.00 -19.17
CA ASN A 33 -7.32 15.71 -18.56
C ASN A 33 -5.90 15.72 -17.98
N LEU A 34 -5.78 15.23 -16.74
CA LEU A 34 -4.51 15.02 -16.05
C LEU A 34 -4.41 13.53 -15.71
N PHE A 35 -3.30 12.93 -16.08
CA PHE A 35 -3.07 11.50 -15.93
C PHE A 35 -1.77 11.26 -15.16
N PHE A 36 -1.84 10.62 -14.01
CA PHE A 36 -0.69 10.30 -13.18
C PHE A 36 -0.54 8.79 -13.02
N SER A 37 0.68 8.30 -13.16
CA SER A 37 1.01 6.89 -12.99
C SER A 37 2.47 6.74 -12.56
N ALA A 38 2.76 5.82 -11.66
CA ALA A 38 4.13 5.52 -11.24
C ALA A 38 4.87 4.67 -12.29
N THR A 39 4.14 3.86 -13.05
CA THR A 39 4.68 3.01 -14.12
C THR A 39 3.89 3.21 -15.41
N MET A 40 4.53 3.00 -16.57
CA MET A 40 3.93 3.20 -17.89
C MET A 40 4.07 1.95 -18.79
N PRO A 41 3.55 0.77 -18.36
CA PRO A 41 3.47 -0.39 -19.25
C PRO A 41 2.53 -0.13 -20.43
N SER A 42 2.58 -0.99 -21.45
CA SER A 42 1.84 -0.81 -22.70
C SER A 42 0.35 -0.52 -22.53
N ASP A 43 -0.28 -1.18 -21.56
CA ASP A 43 -1.72 -1.04 -21.29
C ASP A 43 -2.06 0.31 -20.67
N ILE A 44 -1.18 0.84 -19.83
CA ILE A 44 -1.31 2.19 -19.25
C ILE A 44 -1.10 3.26 -20.31
N VAL A 45 -0.11 3.06 -21.19
CA VAL A 45 0.09 3.95 -22.35
C VAL A 45 -1.15 3.96 -23.26
N ALA A 46 -1.75 2.80 -23.51
CA ALA A 46 -2.97 2.69 -24.32
C ALA A 46 -4.15 3.40 -23.64
N LEU A 47 -4.29 3.26 -22.31
CA LEU A 47 -5.30 3.97 -21.53
C LEU A 47 -5.08 5.48 -21.58
N ALA A 48 -3.87 5.96 -21.36
CA ALA A 48 -3.52 7.38 -21.43
C ALA A 48 -3.88 7.98 -22.80
N LYS A 49 -3.51 7.32 -23.89
CA LYS A 49 -3.86 7.73 -25.25
C LYS A 49 -5.37 7.78 -25.52
N SER A 50 -6.16 6.98 -24.82
CA SER A 50 -7.62 7.01 -24.94
C SER A 50 -8.29 8.16 -24.18
N ILE A 51 -7.59 8.76 -23.24
CA ILE A 51 -8.10 9.81 -22.33
C ILE A 51 -7.57 11.18 -22.70
N LEU A 52 -6.28 11.24 -23.04
CA LEU A 52 -5.58 12.50 -23.31
C LEU A 52 -5.80 12.97 -24.75
N SER A 53 -5.62 14.27 -24.99
CA SER A 53 -5.60 14.84 -26.34
C SER A 53 -4.40 14.30 -27.14
N LYS A 54 -4.44 14.46 -28.47
CA LYS A 54 -3.29 14.02 -29.31
C LYS A 54 -1.99 14.76 -29.01
N ASP A 55 -2.10 15.99 -28.53
CA ASP A 55 -0.99 16.91 -28.26
C ASP A 55 -0.75 17.03 -26.75
N TYR A 56 -0.88 15.92 -25.99
CA TYR A 56 -0.61 15.97 -24.56
C TYR A 56 0.90 16.08 -24.29
N GLU A 57 1.24 16.80 -23.24
CA GLU A 57 2.60 16.88 -22.72
C GLU A 57 2.87 15.75 -21.75
N THR A 58 4.07 15.19 -21.85
CA THR A 58 4.55 14.17 -20.91
C THR A 58 5.64 14.77 -20.03
N ILE A 59 5.42 14.70 -18.73
CA ILE A 59 6.40 15.09 -17.73
C ILE A 59 6.85 13.82 -17.01
N GLU A 60 8.11 13.45 -17.21
CA GLU A 60 8.71 12.30 -16.55
C GLU A 60 9.70 12.81 -15.48
N VAL A 61 9.41 12.43 -14.23
CA VAL A 61 10.32 12.69 -13.12
C VAL A 61 11.14 11.42 -12.90
N ALA A 62 12.36 11.41 -13.41
CA ALA A 62 13.27 10.32 -13.16
C ALA A 62 13.53 10.20 -11.65
N PRO A 63 13.39 9.02 -11.05
CA PRO A 63 13.73 8.84 -9.65
C PRO A 63 15.23 9.13 -9.46
N THR A 64 15.53 10.14 -8.66
CA THR A 64 16.91 10.58 -8.39
C THR A 64 17.75 9.47 -7.73
N PHE A 65 17.10 8.46 -7.16
CA PHE A 65 17.71 7.25 -6.57
C PHE A 65 16.72 6.09 -6.61
N THR A 66 17.19 4.89 -6.93
CA THR A 66 16.42 3.66 -6.74
C THR A 66 16.33 3.38 -5.22
N PRO A 67 15.13 3.41 -4.61
CA PRO A 67 14.98 3.17 -3.16
C PRO A 67 15.54 1.82 -2.71
N VAL A 68 15.59 0.86 -3.64
CA VAL A 68 16.03 -0.53 -3.41
C VAL A 68 17.49 -0.61 -2.94
N GLU A 69 18.38 0.26 -3.39
CA GLU A 69 19.81 0.24 -3.01
C GLU A 69 20.08 0.66 -1.57
N ARG A 70 19.11 1.33 -0.93
CA ARG A 70 19.21 1.82 0.47
C ARG A 70 18.48 0.95 1.47
N ILE A 71 17.73 -0.07 1.01
CA ILE A 71 16.95 -0.93 1.87
C ILE A 71 17.63 -2.29 1.99
N SER A 72 18.05 -2.66 3.21
CA SER A 72 18.52 -4.01 3.48
C SER A 72 17.34 -4.98 3.42
N GLN A 73 17.43 -5.96 2.52
CA GLN A 73 16.38 -6.95 2.34
C GLN A 73 16.86 -8.33 2.80
N LYS A 74 15.98 -9.07 3.49
CA LYS A 74 16.22 -10.44 3.94
C LYS A 74 15.03 -11.33 3.59
N VAL A 75 15.31 -12.56 3.18
CA VAL A 75 14.30 -13.59 2.92
C VAL A 75 14.42 -14.69 3.95
N TYR A 76 13.31 -15.07 4.56
CA TYR A 76 13.23 -16.18 5.51
C TYR A 76 12.37 -17.30 4.92
N HIS A 77 12.96 -18.46 4.70
CA HIS A 77 12.24 -19.66 4.30
C HIS A 77 11.63 -20.32 5.53
N VAL A 78 10.31 -20.33 5.60
CA VAL A 78 9.57 -20.81 6.79
C VAL A 78 8.24 -21.43 6.38
N ASP A 79 7.82 -22.48 7.07
CA ASP A 79 6.51 -23.08 6.88
C ASP A 79 5.39 -22.09 7.21
N LYS A 80 4.31 -22.16 6.45
CA LYS A 80 3.14 -21.27 6.62
C LYS A 80 2.63 -21.22 8.06
N ARG A 81 2.66 -22.36 8.76
CA ARG A 81 2.19 -22.46 10.16
C ARG A 81 3.13 -21.79 11.16
N GLN A 82 4.38 -21.63 10.80
CA GLN A 82 5.43 -21.06 11.66
C GLN A 82 5.69 -19.57 11.42
N LYS A 83 5.15 -18.97 10.35
CA LYS A 83 5.34 -17.56 10.03
C LYS A 83 5.04 -16.61 11.20
N GLY A 84 3.92 -16.85 11.91
CA GLY A 84 3.53 -16.03 13.06
C GLY A 84 4.49 -16.15 14.24
N LEU A 85 5.03 -17.35 14.48
CA LEU A 85 6.03 -17.61 15.52
C LEU A 85 7.34 -16.91 15.17
N LEU A 86 7.80 -17.04 13.93
CA LEU A 86 9.01 -16.37 13.46
C LEU A 86 8.89 -14.84 13.56
N LEU A 87 7.78 -14.26 13.12
CA LEU A 87 7.55 -12.82 13.24
C LEU A 87 7.62 -12.35 14.70
N LYS A 88 6.95 -13.07 15.60
CA LYS A 88 6.98 -12.81 17.05
C LYS A 88 8.41 -12.86 17.58
N GLU A 89 9.17 -13.90 17.22
CA GLU A 89 10.55 -14.07 17.68
C GLU A 89 11.46 -12.96 17.17
N LEU A 90 11.37 -12.62 15.89
CA LEU A 90 12.12 -11.50 15.31
C LEU A 90 11.83 -10.19 16.02
N LEU A 91 10.56 -9.91 16.33
CA LEU A 91 10.19 -8.69 17.06
C LEU A 91 10.70 -8.69 18.51
N ASN A 92 10.77 -9.83 19.17
CA ASN A 92 11.24 -9.95 20.55
C ASN A 92 12.77 -9.88 20.65
N THR A 93 13.48 -10.43 19.69
CA THR A 93 14.95 -10.50 19.70
C THR A 93 15.61 -9.27 19.10
N ASN A 94 14.87 -8.41 18.41
CA ASN A 94 15.40 -7.21 17.75
C ASN A 94 14.70 -5.95 18.27
N PRO A 95 15.22 -5.32 19.32
CA PRO A 95 14.63 -4.12 19.94
C PRO A 95 14.69 -2.89 19.02
N GLU A 96 15.56 -2.88 18.01
CA GLU A 96 15.64 -1.85 16.98
C GLU A 96 14.41 -1.81 16.06
N MET A 97 13.62 -2.88 16.00
CA MET A 97 12.35 -2.93 15.27
C MET A 97 11.25 -2.17 16.02
N LYS A 98 11.35 -0.85 16.06
CA LYS A 98 10.47 0.01 16.88
C LYS A 98 9.13 0.32 16.21
N LYS A 99 9.14 0.61 14.93
CA LYS A 99 7.97 1.02 14.14
C LYS A 99 7.88 0.12 12.92
N VAL A 100 7.03 -0.90 13.02
CA VAL A 100 7.03 -2.03 12.08
C VAL A 100 5.72 -2.11 11.31
N LEU A 101 5.81 -2.16 9.98
CA LEU A 101 4.68 -2.39 9.09
C LEU A 101 4.71 -3.84 8.60
N VAL A 102 3.58 -4.54 8.72
CA VAL A 102 3.43 -5.93 8.28
C VAL A 102 2.36 -6.01 7.20
N PHE A 103 2.71 -6.48 6.02
CA PHE A 103 1.77 -6.70 4.93
C PHE A 103 1.20 -8.12 4.99
N SER A 104 -0.13 -8.24 5.00
CA SER A 104 -0.86 -9.51 4.92
C SER A 104 -1.83 -9.49 3.75
N ARG A 105 -1.90 -10.58 3.01
CA ARG A 105 -2.73 -10.71 1.80
C ARG A 105 -4.22 -10.53 2.08
N THR A 106 -4.70 -10.99 3.25
CA THR A 106 -6.13 -11.01 3.56
C THR A 106 -6.49 -10.23 4.81
N LYS A 107 -7.72 -9.68 4.84
CA LYS A 107 -8.29 -8.98 6.00
C LYS A 107 -8.28 -9.86 7.27
N HIS A 108 -8.64 -11.14 7.12
CA HIS A 108 -8.64 -12.11 8.23
C HIS A 108 -7.23 -12.47 8.68
N GLY A 109 -6.28 -12.56 7.72
CA GLY A 109 -4.86 -12.73 8.02
C GLY A 109 -4.32 -11.57 8.84
N ALA A 110 -4.61 -10.34 8.43
CA ALA A 110 -4.17 -9.15 9.13
C ALA A 110 -4.69 -9.10 10.58
N ASN A 111 -5.97 -9.39 10.81
CA ASN A 111 -6.51 -9.49 12.17
C ASN A 111 -5.80 -10.57 12.99
N ARG A 112 -5.66 -11.78 12.42
CA ARG A 112 -5.04 -12.91 13.12
C ARG A 112 -3.59 -12.62 13.52
N VAL A 113 -2.82 -12.00 12.63
CA VAL A 113 -1.42 -11.61 12.92
C VAL A 113 -1.40 -10.58 14.05
N ALA A 114 -2.20 -9.52 13.97
CA ALA A 114 -2.26 -8.49 15.01
C ALA A 114 -2.68 -9.09 16.37
N GLU A 115 -3.72 -9.93 16.41
CA GLU A 115 -4.18 -10.61 17.64
C GLU A 115 -3.10 -11.53 18.23
N THR A 116 -2.37 -12.24 17.38
CA THR A 116 -1.25 -13.11 17.82
C THR A 116 -0.15 -12.29 18.47
N LEU A 117 0.20 -11.14 17.89
CA LEU A 117 1.20 -10.24 18.46
C LEU A 117 0.74 -9.62 19.78
N VAL A 118 -0.52 -9.17 19.86
CA VAL A 118 -1.09 -8.62 21.11
C VAL A 118 -1.10 -9.67 22.23
N LYS A 119 -1.50 -10.91 21.94
CA LYS A 119 -1.43 -12.01 22.91
C LYS A 119 0.00 -12.32 23.38
N ALA A 120 0.99 -11.95 22.58
CA ALA A 120 2.41 -12.09 22.93
C ALA A 120 3.01 -10.85 23.62
N GLY A 121 2.17 -9.87 24.01
CA GLY A 121 2.61 -8.63 24.67
C GLY A 121 3.19 -7.57 23.72
N ILE A 122 3.07 -7.75 22.41
CA ILE A 122 3.54 -6.78 21.42
C ILE A 122 2.35 -5.90 20.99
N THR A 123 2.45 -4.58 21.17
CA THR A 123 1.39 -3.66 20.79
C THR A 123 1.21 -3.65 19.28
N ALA A 124 0.03 -4.04 18.81
CA ALA A 124 -0.26 -4.17 17.37
C ALA A 124 -1.72 -3.83 17.05
N SER A 125 -1.96 -3.34 15.86
CA SER A 125 -3.30 -3.13 15.31
C SER A 125 -3.38 -3.54 13.85
N ALA A 126 -4.59 -3.92 13.40
CA ALA A 126 -4.83 -4.27 12.00
C ALA A 126 -5.61 -3.17 11.28
N ILE A 127 -5.20 -2.88 10.03
CA ILE A 127 -5.89 -1.95 9.13
C ILE A 127 -6.25 -2.66 7.81
N HIS A 128 -7.53 -2.66 7.45
CA HIS A 128 -8.04 -3.27 6.21
C HIS A 128 -9.43 -2.74 5.87
N GLY A 129 -9.92 -3.02 4.66
CA GLY A 129 -11.17 -2.46 4.13
C GLY A 129 -12.44 -2.75 4.95
N ASN A 130 -12.45 -3.79 5.81
CA ASN A 130 -13.61 -4.08 6.69
C ASN A 130 -13.58 -3.30 8.02
N LYS A 131 -12.54 -2.51 8.29
CA LYS A 131 -12.53 -1.59 9.44
C LYS A 131 -13.25 -0.29 9.05
N SER A 132 -14.02 0.27 9.98
CA SER A 132 -14.59 1.62 9.78
C SER A 132 -13.49 2.67 9.60
N GLN A 133 -13.80 3.76 8.94
CA GLN A 133 -12.83 4.83 8.72
C GLN A 133 -12.27 5.38 10.05
N THR A 134 -13.11 5.50 11.06
CA THR A 134 -12.69 5.91 12.41
C THR A 134 -11.64 4.97 12.99
N ARG A 135 -11.88 3.65 12.95
CA ARG A 135 -10.91 2.66 13.44
C ARG A 135 -9.62 2.62 12.63
N ARG A 136 -9.70 2.91 11.33
CA ARG A 136 -8.51 3.01 10.48
C ARG A 136 -7.67 4.23 10.86
N GLN A 137 -8.30 5.37 11.08
CA GLN A 137 -7.62 6.60 11.52
C GLN A 137 -7.02 6.45 12.91
N GLU A 138 -7.74 5.82 13.85
CA GLU A 138 -7.25 5.53 15.19
C GLU A 138 -6.01 4.62 15.17
N ALA A 139 -6.06 3.50 14.44
CA ALA A 139 -4.93 2.60 14.31
C ALA A 139 -3.71 3.30 13.68
N LEU A 140 -3.93 4.11 12.65
CA LEU A 140 -2.88 4.87 12.00
C LEU A 140 -2.31 5.96 12.92
N GLY A 141 -3.18 6.68 13.64
CA GLY A 141 -2.77 7.69 14.63
C GLY A 141 -1.91 7.07 15.73
N ASN A 142 -2.35 5.96 16.32
CA ASN A 142 -1.62 5.25 17.35
C ASN A 142 -0.25 4.72 16.83
N PHE A 143 -0.18 4.33 15.56
CA PHE A 143 1.07 3.92 14.92
C PHE A 143 1.99 5.11 14.65
N LYS A 144 1.46 6.25 14.20
CA LYS A 144 2.23 7.48 14.00
C LYS A 144 2.85 7.97 15.32
N CYS A 145 2.07 7.95 16.41
CA CYS A 145 2.50 8.37 17.75
C CYS A 145 3.23 7.28 18.54
N GLU A 146 3.60 6.18 17.93
CA GLU A 146 4.34 5.05 18.53
C GLU A 146 3.64 4.40 19.76
N GLN A 147 2.34 4.60 19.91
CA GLN A 147 1.53 3.90 20.92
C GLN A 147 1.36 2.41 20.59
N ILE A 148 1.40 2.06 19.31
CA ILE A 148 1.54 0.69 18.83
C ILE A 148 2.83 0.52 18.06
N ARG A 149 3.50 -0.61 18.30
CA ARG A 149 4.77 -0.95 17.65
C ARG A 149 4.57 -1.52 16.25
N VAL A 150 3.48 -2.27 16.03
CA VAL A 150 3.23 -2.99 14.79
C VAL A 150 1.89 -2.60 14.18
N LEU A 151 1.91 -2.16 12.92
CA LEU A 151 0.71 -2.00 12.11
C LEU A 151 0.64 -3.13 11.08
N VAL A 152 -0.41 -3.95 11.14
CA VAL A 152 -0.64 -5.01 10.16
C VAL A 152 -1.66 -4.54 9.13
N ALA A 153 -1.28 -4.46 7.87
CA ALA A 153 -2.09 -3.89 6.81
C ALA A 153 -2.30 -4.87 5.64
N THR A 154 -3.45 -4.76 4.99
CA THR A 154 -3.58 -5.31 3.62
C THR A 154 -3.06 -4.28 2.62
N ASP A 155 -2.55 -4.73 1.47
CA ASP A 155 -2.00 -3.84 0.43
C ASP A 155 -2.95 -2.70 0.07
N SER A 156 -4.25 -3.02 -0.10
CA SER A 156 -5.27 -2.03 -0.42
C SER A 156 -5.50 -1.00 0.69
N ALA A 157 -5.29 -1.36 1.95
CA ALA A 157 -5.49 -0.46 3.09
C ALA A 157 -4.21 0.31 3.46
N ALA A 158 -3.06 -0.19 3.07
CA ALA A 158 -1.78 0.48 3.25
C ALA A 158 -1.55 1.61 2.25
N ARG A 159 -2.36 1.67 1.22
CA ARG A 159 -2.30 2.74 0.20
C ARG A 159 -2.58 4.10 0.82
N GLY A 160 -1.72 5.06 0.49
CA GLY A 160 -1.82 6.41 1.05
C GLY A 160 -1.49 6.50 2.55
N ILE A 161 -0.91 5.44 3.13
CA ILE A 161 -0.32 5.53 4.47
C ILE A 161 0.98 6.32 4.34
N ASP A 162 0.91 7.56 4.76
CA ASP A 162 2.05 8.42 4.95
C ASP A 162 2.49 8.34 6.42
N VAL A 163 3.55 7.57 6.68
CA VAL A 163 4.11 7.38 8.02
C VAL A 163 5.63 7.44 7.96
N ASP A 164 6.16 8.45 8.62
CA ASP A 164 7.60 8.62 8.77
C ASP A 164 8.21 7.60 9.73
N ASN A 165 9.51 7.38 9.56
CA ASN A 165 10.34 6.59 10.50
C ASN A 165 9.90 5.14 10.67
N VAL A 166 9.28 4.53 9.66
CA VAL A 166 9.09 3.08 9.63
C VAL A 166 10.45 2.40 9.61
N THR A 167 10.76 1.63 10.67
CA THR A 167 12.08 0.99 10.82
C THR A 167 12.18 -0.31 10.02
N HIS A 168 11.10 -1.08 9.96
CA HIS A 168 11.07 -2.39 9.30
C HIS A 168 9.73 -2.66 8.62
N VAL A 169 9.81 -3.34 7.49
CA VAL A 169 8.64 -3.82 6.74
C VAL A 169 8.72 -5.32 6.59
N PHE A 170 7.64 -6.01 6.88
CA PHE A 170 7.50 -7.45 6.67
C PHE A 170 6.45 -7.74 5.60
N ASN A 171 6.85 -8.36 4.51
CA ASN A 171 5.92 -8.98 3.56
C ASN A 171 5.58 -10.39 4.10
N PHE A 172 4.55 -10.47 4.92
CA PHE A 172 4.18 -11.71 5.63
C PHE A 172 3.58 -12.76 4.69
N ASP A 173 2.80 -12.29 3.72
CA ASP A 173 2.24 -13.12 2.64
C ASP A 173 2.72 -12.56 1.29
N LEU A 174 3.60 -13.28 0.64
CA LEU A 174 4.05 -13.04 -0.73
C LEU A 174 3.12 -13.71 -1.74
#